data_ccff645d5bf70dd64e925169240bcb67
#
_entry.id   ccff645d5bf70dd64e925169240bcb67
#
_cell.length_a   1.000
_cell.length_b   1.000
_cell.length_c   1.000
_cell.angle_alpha   90.00
_cell.angle_beta   90.00
_cell.angle_gamma   90.00
#
_symmetry.space_group_name_H-M   'P 1'
#
loop_
_entity.id
_entity.type
_entity.pdbx_description
1 polymer ?
#
loop_
_entity_poly.entity_id
_entity_poly.type
_entity_poly.pdbx_seq_one_letter_code
_entity_poly.pdbx_strand_id
1 'polypeptide(L)'
;MSERPDLNKKLDGKTFRSFYYLKEELVGFCRENNLPVSGGKIELTDRIACFLDTGKVLETSAKRKATIDVGLITENTLIESNIVCAEKHRAFFKEKIGRSFSFNVLFQKWLKSNAGKTYGDAINAYYQILEEKKKGKTTIDKQFEYNTYIRDFFEDNQGRSLDEAITCWKYKKSLQGHNRYEKSDLVALD
;
A
#
# COMPACT_ATOMS: atom_id res chain seq x y z
N MET A 1 -13.38 24.56 -11.81
CA MET A 1 -12.47 23.44 -11.55
C MET A 1 -12.78 22.36 -12.58
N SER A 2 -11.78 21.74 -13.22
CA SER A 2 -12.06 20.71 -14.21
C SER A 2 -12.51 19.43 -13.49
N GLU A 3 -13.65 18.91 -13.90
CA GLU A 3 -14.18 17.64 -13.42
C GLU A 3 -13.21 16.50 -13.77
N ARG A 4 -13.06 15.50 -12.89
CA ARG A 4 -12.20 14.34 -13.15
C ARG A 4 -12.67 13.60 -14.41
N PRO A 5 -11.85 13.49 -15.45
CA PRO A 5 -12.23 12.80 -16.67
C PRO A 5 -12.38 11.29 -16.46
N ASP A 6 -13.27 10.66 -17.21
CA ASP A 6 -13.35 9.21 -17.28
C ASP A 6 -12.05 8.63 -17.83
N LEU A 7 -11.60 7.51 -17.25
CA LEU A 7 -10.39 6.82 -17.68
C LEU A 7 -10.63 6.13 -19.03
N ASN A 8 -10.09 6.72 -20.08
CA ASN A 8 -10.21 6.22 -21.46
C ASN A 8 -8.93 6.49 -22.27
N LYS A 9 -8.84 5.92 -23.47
CA LYS A 9 -7.65 6.02 -24.36
C LYS A 9 -7.37 7.42 -24.91
N LYS A 10 -8.26 8.39 -24.73
CA LYS A 10 -8.08 9.76 -25.23
C LYS A 10 -7.27 10.62 -24.26
N LEU A 11 -7.08 10.13 -23.02
CA LEU A 11 -6.23 10.80 -22.03
C LEU A 11 -4.75 10.60 -22.38
N ASP A 12 -3.95 11.62 -22.10
CA ASP A 12 -2.50 11.48 -22.01
C ASP A 12 -2.08 11.05 -20.59
N GLY A 13 -0.89 10.49 -20.45
CA GLY A 13 -0.39 9.98 -19.18
C GLY A 13 -0.21 11.07 -18.12
N LYS A 14 0.07 12.33 -18.51
CA LYS A 14 0.19 13.46 -17.59
C LYS A 14 -1.16 13.83 -17.00
N THR A 15 -2.18 13.99 -17.82
CA THR A 15 -3.55 14.26 -17.38
C THR A 15 -4.06 13.11 -16.51
N PHE A 16 -3.88 11.86 -16.94
CA PHE A 16 -4.25 10.68 -16.17
C PHE A 16 -3.61 10.69 -14.77
N ARG A 17 -2.30 10.95 -14.64
CA ARG A 17 -1.60 10.99 -13.37
C ARG A 17 -1.99 12.16 -12.47
N SER A 18 -2.62 13.19 -13.01
CA SER A 18 -3.04 14.36 -12.23
C SER A 18 -4.37 14.18 -11.51
N PHE A 19 -5.06 13.05 -11.71
CA PHE A 19 -6.30 12.72 -11.03
C PHE A 19 -6.21 11.39 -10.26
N TYR A 20 -7.07 11.24 -9.26
CA TYR A 20 -7.17 10.01 -8.49
C TYR A 20 -8.11 9.00 -9.17
N TYR A 21 -7.62 7.79 -9.43
CA TYR A 21 -8.42 6.66 -9.87
C TYR A 21 -8.37 5.53 -8.84
N LEU A 22 -9.50 4.83 -8.65
CA LEU A 22 -9.57 3.66 -7.80
C LEU A 22 -8.82 2.49 -8.46
N LYS A 23 -8.31 1.56 -7.64
CA LYS A 23 -7.63 0.37 -8.17
C LYS A 23 -8.55 -0.43 -9.10
N GLU A 24 -9.83 -0.49 -8.81
CA GLU A 24 -10.84 -1.17 -9.64
C GLU A 24 -10.97 -0.54 -11.02
N GLU A 25 -10.97 0.79 -11.11
CA GLU A 25 -11.00 1.52 -12.38
C GLU A 25 -9.74 1.23 -13.21
N LEU A 26 -8.56 1.22 -12.56
CA LEU A 26 -7.29 0.89 -13.21
C LEU A 26 -7.29 -0.55 -13.74
N VAL A 27 -7.80 -1.51 -12.96
CA VAL A 27 -7.93 -2.91 -13.37
C VAL A 27 -8.93 -3.06 -14.51
N GLY A 28 -10.06 -2.34 -14.47
CA GLY A 28 -11.06 -2.29 -15.54
C GLY A 28 -10.43 -1.84 -16.85
N PHE A 29 -9.77 -0.67 -16.83
CA PHE A 29 -9.07 -0.15 -18.01
C PHE A 29 -8.02 -1.13 -18.55
N CYS A 30 -7.24 -1.77 -17.67
CA CYS A 30 -6.26 -2.77 -18.11
C CYS A 30 -6.91 -3.95 -18.81
N ARG A 31 -8.04 -4.47 -18.32
CA ARG A 31 -8.77 -5.59 -18.97
C ARG A 31 -9.29 -5.20 -20.36
N GLU A 32 -9.94 -4.05 -20.47
CA GLU A 32 -10.49 -3.54 -21.73
C GLU A 32 -9.43 -3.30 -22.79
N ASN A 33 -8.19 -3.05 -22.38
CA ASN A 33 -7.08 -2.74 -23.29
C ASN A 33 -6.04 -3.85 -23.41
N ASN A 34 -6.34 -5.07 -22.94
CA ASN A 34 -5.44 -6.24 -22.94
C ASN A 34 -4.09 -5.99 -22.25
N LEU A 35 -4.10 -5.15 -21.18
CA LEU A 35 -2.93 -4.90 -20.35
C LEU A 35 -2.91 -5.87 -19.17
N PRO A 36 -1.73 -6.25 -18.62
CA PRO A 36 -1.64 -7.05 -17.43
C PRO A 36 -2.36 -6.39 -16.25
N VAL A 37 -3.24 -7.12 -15.56
CA VAL A 37 -4.03 -6.62 -14.40
C VAL A 37 -3.34 -6.84 -13.05
N SER A 38 -2.22 -7.56 -13.03
CA SER A 38 -1.45 -7.86 -11.81
C SER A 38 -0.63 -6.66 -11.35
N GLY A 39 -0.42 -6.56 -10.04
CA GLY A 39 0.42 -5.53 -9.44
C GLY A 39 -0.30 -4.65 -8.42
N GLY A 40 0.47 -3.77 -7.78
CA GLY A 40 -0.03 -2.72 -6.89
C GLY A 40 -0.62 -1.54 -7.68
N LYS A 41 -1.26 -0.60 -6.96
CA LYS A 41 -1.86 0.59 -7.58
C LYS A 41 -0.83 1.40 -8.38
N ILE A 42 0.38 1.56 -7.84
CA ILE A 42 1.47 2.29 -8.50
C ILE A 42 1.87 1.62 -9.81
N GLU A 43 2.08 0.29 -9.80
CA GLU A 43 2.47 -0.47 -11.00
C GLU A 43 1.39 -0.41 -12.10
N LEU A 44 0.10 -0.46 -11.71
CA LEU A 44 -1.01 -0.29 -12.65
C LEU A 44 -1.03 1.13 -13.23
N THR A 45 -0.84 2.16 -12.40
CA THR A 45 -0.78 3.56 -12.83
C THR A 45 0.37 3.78 -13.81
N ASP A 46 1.57 3.25 -13.53
CA ASP A 46 2.73 3.40 -14.42
C ASP A 46 2.51 2.69 -15.77
N ARG A 47 1.91 1.52 -15.73
CA ARG A 47 1.56 0.74 -16.95
C ARG A 47 0.56 1.48 -17.83
N ILE A 48 -0.52 2.00 -17.22
CA ILE A 48 -1.55 2.74 -17.94
C ILE A 48 -0.99 4.03 -18.53
N ALA A 49 -0.23 4.81 -17.75
CA ALA A 49 0.35 6.05 -18.26
C ALA A 49 1.30 5.79 -19.45
N CYS A 50 2.17 4.77 -19.35
CA CYS A 50 3.01 4.38 -20.48
C CYS A 50 2.20 3.98 -21.72
N PHE A 51 1.11 3.23 -21.53
CA PHE A 51 0.23 2.83 -22.62
C PHE A 51 -0.48 4.03 -23.24
N LEU A 52 -0.97 4.97 -22.44
CA LEU A 52 -1.62 6.20 -22.94
C LEU A 52 -0.67 7.07 -23.75
N ASP A 53 0.58 7.20 -23.31
CA ASP A 53 1.58 8.06 -23.96
C ASP A 53 2.24 7.42 -25.19
N THR A 54 2.39 6.09 -25.19
CA THR A 54 3.23 5.42 -26.20
C THR A 54 2.53 4.30 -26.98
N GLY A 55 1.35 3.88 -26.54
CA GLY A 55 0.67 2.67 -27.04
C GLY A 55 1.37 1.35 -26.67
N LYS A 56 2.49 1.39 -25.93
CA LYS A 56 3.27 0.20 -25.60
C LYS A 56 2.81 -0.41 -24.28
N VAL A 57 2.83 -1.74 -24.23
CA VAL A 57 2.59 -2.50 -22.99
C VAL A 57 3.89 -2.60 -22.21
N LEU A 58 3.92 -2.03 -21.00
CA LEU A 58 5.03 -2.30 -20.09
C LEU A 58 5.01 -3.77 -19.68
N GLU A 59 6.10 -4.49 -19.96
CA GLU A 59 6.27 -5.84 -19.46
C GLU A 59 6.24 -5.84 -17.94
N THR A 60 5.53 -6.82 -17.37
CA THR A 60 5.54 -7.01 -15.91
C THR A 60 6.93 -7.43 -15.49
N SER A 61 7.45 -6.78 -14.46
CA SER A 61 8.73 -7.14 -13.84
C SER A 61 8.80 -8.64 -13.53
N ALA A 62 10.00 -9.19 -13.61
CA ALA A 62 10.35 -10.60 -13.54
C ALA A 62 9.45 -11.45 -12.63
N LYS A 63 9.15 -12.67 -13.09
CA LYS A 63 8.44 -13.72 -12.33
C LYS A 63 8.93 -13.75 -10.89
N ARG A 64 8.00 -13.67 -9.93
CA ARG A 64 8.34 -13.84 -8.51
C ARG A 64 9.12 -15.13 -8.34
N LYS A 65 10.32 -15.04 -7.76
CA LYS A 65 11.08 -16.24 -7.41
C LYS A 65 10.23 -17.10 -6.48
N ALA A 66 10.21 -18.41 -6.71
CA ALA A 66 9.47 -19.34 -5.86
C ALA A 66 9.87 -19.18 -4.39
N THR A 67 8.89 -19.24 -3.50
CA THR A 67 9.15 -19.26 -2.06
C THR A 67 9.73 -20.63 -1.71
N ILE A 68 10.81 -20.65 -0.93
CA ILE A 68 11.41 -21.90 -0.42
C ILE A 68 10.55 -22.35 0.76
N ASP A 69 10.10 -23.61 0.74
CA ASP A 69 9.46 -24.18 1.91
C ASP A 69 10.51 -24.69 2.90
N VAL A 70 10.61 -24.03 4.06
CA VAL A 70 11.57 -24.38 5.11
C VAL A 70 11.04 -25.48 6.06
N GLY A 71 9.87 -26.07 5.78
CA GLY A 71 9.26 -27.10 6.64
C GLY A 71 8.88 -26.58 8.02
N LEU A 72 9.25 -27.34 9.08
CA LEU A 72 9.01 -26.96 10.48
C LEU A 72 9.92 -25.79 10.86
N ILE A 73 9.31 -24.72 11.34
CA ILE A 73 10.01 -23.50 11.76
C ILE A 73 10.40 -23.62 13.25
N THR A 74 11.69 -23.42 13.55
CA THR A 74 12.26 -23.29 14.88
C THR A 74 12.98 -21.96 15.01
N GLU A 75 13.40 -21.59 16.20
CA GLU A 75 14.18 -20.34 16.41
C GLU A 75 15.51 -20.34 15.64
N ASN A 76 16.11 -21.50 15.42
CA ASN A 76 17.38 -21.65 14.67
C ASN A 76 17.15 -21.77 13.15
N THR A 77 15.92 -21.92 12.68
CA THR A 77 15.61 -21.98 11.26
C THR A 77 15.97 -20.64 10.61
N LEU A 78 16.59 -20.67 9.44
CA LEU A 78 16.93 -19.46 8.71
C LEU A 78 15.69 -18.92 7.95
N ILE A 79 15.54 -17.62 7.96
CA ILE A 79 14.50 -16.92 7.19
C ILE A 79 14.77 -17.18 5.71
N GLU A 80 13.78 -17.73 5.02
CA GLU A 80 13.87 -18.07 3.60
C GLU A 80 13.91 -16.83 2.69
N SER A 81 14.62 -16.95 1.57
CA SER A 81 14.57 -15.94 0.51
C SER A 81 13.14 -15.81 -0.05
N ASN A 82 12.69 -14.59 -0.27
CA ASN A 82 11.34 -14.26 -0.77
C ASN A 82 10.20 -14.74 0.14
N ILE A 83 10.41 -14.72 1.45
CA ILE A 83 9.42 -15.08 2.46
C ILE A 83 8.04 -14.45 2.15
N VAL A 84 7.01 -15.29 2.17
CA VAL A 84 5.60 -14.90 2.16
C VAL A 84 5.02 -15.25 3.51
N CYS A 85 4.65 -14.24 4.30
CA CYS A 85 4.10 -14.42 5.65
C CYS A 85 2.79 -15.21 5.59
N ALA A 86 2.87 -16.53 5.71
CA ALA A 86 1.77 -17.49 5.67
C ALA A 86 1.34 -17.90 7.10
N GLU A 87 0.32 -18.76 7.18
CA GLU A 87 -0.22 -19.20 8.46
C GLU A 87 0.79 -19.99 9.32
N LYS A 88 1.69 -20.78 8.71
CA LYS A 88 2.77 -21.47 9.44
C LYS A 88 3.68 -20.50 10.20
N HIS A 89 4.02 -19.35 9.59
CA HIS A 89 4.82 -18.31 10.24
C HIS A 89 4.04 -17.63 11.37
N ARG A 90 2.73 -17.39 11.14
CA ARG A 90 1.86 -16.83 12.17
C ARG A 90 1.74 -17.76 13.37
N ALA A 91 1.60 -19.06 13.15
CA ALA A 91 1.53 -20.07 14.20
C ALA A 91 2.80 -20.07 15.04
N PHE A 92 3.97 -20.12 14.38
CA PHE A 92 5.27 -20.05 15.04
C PHE A 92 5.42 -18.79 15.92
N PHE A 93 5.17 -17.60 15.34
CA PHE A 93 5.32 -16.36 16.10
C PHE A 93 4.27 -16.21 17.20
N LYS A 94 3.05 -16.73 17.03
CA LYS A 94 2.07 -16.77 18.13
C LYS A 94 2.49 -17.70 19.26
N GLU A 95 3.12 -18.83 18.96
CA GLU A 95 3.68 -19.74 19.96
C GLU A 95 4.79 -19.06 20.77
N LYS A 96 5.74 -18.38 20.10
CA LYS A 96 6.94 -17.81 20.73
C LYS A 96 6.72 -16.43 21.36
N ILE A 97 5.91 -15.59 20.76
CA ILE A 97 5.66 -14.19 21.20
C ILE A 97 4.38 -14.09 22.04
N GLY A 98 3.39 -14.93 21.73
CA GLY A 98 2.10 -14.95 22.42
C GLY A 98 0.92 -14.67 21.48
N ARG A 99 -0.29 -14.88 22.00
CA ARG A 99 -1.55 -14.79 21.23
C ARG A 99 -1.81 -13.40 20.65
N SER A 100 -1.24 -12.34 21.21
CA SER A 100 -1.33 -10.96 20.74
C SER A 100 -0.50 -10.68 19.50
N PHE A 101 0.35 -11.61 19.06
CA PHE A 101 1.16 -11.43 17.86
C PHE A 101 0.30 -11.15 16.62
N SER A 102 0.66 -10.11 15.89
CA SER A 102 0.13 -9.84 14.56
C SER A 102 1.23 -9.33 13.63
N PHE A 103 1.18 -9.75 12.35
CA PHE A 103 2.06 -9.17 11.36
C PHE A 103 1.74 -7.69 11.16
N ASN A 104 2.73 -6.84 11.32
CA ASN A 104 2.68 -5.44 10.93
C ASN A 104 3.61 -5.18 9.74
N VAL A 105 3.42 -4.07 9.05
CA VAL A 105 4.15 -3.74 7.81
C VAL A 105 5.66 -3.65 8.04
N LEU A 106 6.11 -3.06 9.17
CA LEU A 106 7.53 -2.91 9.46
C LEU A 106 8.18 -4.27 9.69
N PHE A 107 7.52 -5.16 10.44
CA PHE A 107 8.03 -6.50 10.69
C PHE A 107 8.06 -7.35 9.40
N GLN A 108 7.03 -7.26 8.56
CA GLN A 108 7.05 -7.95 7.25
C GLN A 108 8.16 -7.43 6.33
N LYS A 109 8.42 -6.11 6.33
CA LYS A 109 9.55 -5.52 5.60
C LYS A 109 10.88 -6.03 6.16
N TRP A 110 11.01 -6.08 7.48
CA TRP A 110 12.22 -6.59 8.15
C TRP A 110 12.50 -8.04 7.75
N LEU A 111 11.50 -8.93 7.84
CA LEU A 111 11.65 -10.34 7.43
C LEU A 111 12.15 -10.46 5.98
N LYS A 112 11.55 -9.72 5.05
CA LYS A 112 11.95 -9.74 3.63
C LYS A 112 13.36 -9.24 3.38
N SER A 113 13.86 -8.32 4.19
CA SER A 113 15.19 -7.72 4.05
C SER A 113 16.28 -8.48 4.80
N ASN A 114 15.90 -9.46 5.65
CA ASN A 114 16.83 -10.20 6.50
C ASN A 114 16.77 -11.72 6.27
N ALA A 115 16.57 -12.13 5.01
CA ALA A 115 16.72 -13.52 4.63
C ALA A 115 18.12 -14.03 5.03
N GLY A 116 18.19 -15.24 5.58
CA GLY A 116 19.41 -15.84 6.08
C GLY A 116 19.72 -15.55 7.57
N LYS A 117 19.01 -14.64 8.22
CA LYS A 117 18.98 -14.55 9.68
C LYS A 117 18.05 -15.60 10.26
N THR A 118 18.12 -15.84 11.56
CA THR A 118 17.28 -16.84 12.24
C THR A 118 15.89 -16.30 12.55
N TYR A 119 14.93 -17.18 12.76
CA TYR A 119 13.62 -16.81 13.30
C TYR A 119 13.69 -16.32 14.74
N GLY A 120 14.72 -16.71 15.52
CA GLY A 120 15.05 -16.12 16.82
C GLY A 120 15.43 -14.64 16.70
N ASP A 121 16.25 -14.27 15.71
CA ASP A 121 16.56 -12.87 15.41
C ASP A 121 15.29 -12.09 15.05
N ALA A 122 14.36 -12.73 14.35
CA ALA A 122 13.08 -12.11 13.99
C ALA A 122 12.20 -11.83 15.21
N ILE A 123 12.20 -12.70 16.23
CA ILE A 123 11.49 -12.46 17.49
C ILE A 123 12.04 -11.20 18.17
N ASN A 124 13.37 -11.10 18.29
CA ASN A 124 14.03 -9.94 18.88
C ASN A 124 13.70 -8.65 18.09
N ALA A 125 13.77 -8.71 16.78
CA ALA A 125 13.42 -7.57 15.90
C ALA A 125 11.96 -7.15 16.05
N TYR A 126 11.04 -8.09 16.26
CA TYR A 126 9.62 -7.76 16.49
C TYR A 126 9.44 -6.88 17.73
N TYR A 127 10.08 -7.23 18.84
CA TYR A 127 10.02 -6.43 20.07
C TYR A 127 10.67 -5.05 19.89
N GLN A 128 11.81 -4.97 19.21
CA GLN A 128 12.45 -3.68 18.89
C GLN A 128 11.53 -2.78 18.05
N ILE A 129 10.89 -3.34 17.01
CA ILE A 129 9.94 -2.61 16.18
C ILE A 129 8.73 -2.11 16.99
N LEU A 130 8.24 -2.89 17.97
CA LEU A 130 7.15 -2.45 18.84
C LEU A 130 7.56 -1.28 19.74
N GLU A 131 8.77 -1.32 20.30
CA GLU A 131 9.29 -0.22 21.12
C GLU A 131 9.54 1.05 20.30
N GLU A 132 10.08 0.92 19.10
CA GLU A 132 10.26 2.07 18.18
C GLU A 132 8.91 2.69 17.78
N LYS A 133 7.87 1.87 17.56
CA LYS A 133 6.52 2.34 17.28
C LYS A 133 5.92 3.17 18.42
N LYS A 134 6.25 2.88 19.66
CA LYS A 134 5.78 3.67 20.82
C LYS A 134 6.44 5.06 20.87
N LYS A 135 7.65 5.20 20.32
CA LYS A 135 8.44 6.44 20.35
C LYS A 135 8.14 7.43 19.23
N GLY A 136 7.43 7.02 18.17
CA GLY A 136 7.23 7.87 17.01
C GLY A 136 5.98 7.59 16.19
N LYS A 137 5.60 8.57 15.34
CA LYS A 137 4.51 8.41 14.37
C LYS A 137 4.87 7.37 13.31
N THR A 138 4.00 6.40 13.08
CA THR A 138 4.18 5.39 12.05
C THR A 138 4.09 6.04 10.66
N THR A 139 5.10 5.83 9.81
CA THR A 139 5.04 6.27 8.41
C THR A 139 4.05 5.40 7.63
N ILE A 140 3.06 6.04 7.02
CA ILE A 140 2.12 5.38 6.11
C ILE A 140 2.77 5.34 4.71
N ASP A 141 2.76 4.15 4.07
CA ASP A 141 3.29 3.99 2.73
C ASP A 141 2.48 4.84 1.72
N LYS A 142 3.18 5.43 0.75
CA LYS A 142 2.60 6.37 -0.23
C LYS A 142 1.40 5.82 -1.02
N GLN A 143 1.31 4.48 -1.17
CA GLN A 143 0.17 3.85 -1.85
C GLN A 143 -1.14 3.93 -1.06
N PHE A 144 -1.08 4.22 0.26
CA PHE A 144 -2.27 4.33 1.14
C PHE A 144 -2.69 5.79 1.30
N GLU A 145 -3.02 6.44 0.20
CA GLU A 145 -3.40 7.87 0.15
C GLU A 145 -4.58 8.17 1.07
N TYR A 146 -5.62 7.34 1.06
CA TYR A 146 -6.78 7.47 1.95
C TYR A 146 -6.39 7.48 3.43
N ASN A 147 -5.59 6.50 3.87
CA ASN A 147 -5.17 6.42 5.28
C ASN A 147 -4.32 7.63 5.70
N THR A 148 -3.49 8.12 4.78
CA THR A 148 -2.69 9.34 5.01
C THR A 148 -3.59 10.56 5.13
N TYR A 149 -4.57 10.71 4.22
CA TYR A 149 -5.52 11.81 4.23
C TYR A 149 -6.33 11.86 5.53
N ILE A 150 -6.91 10.71 5.94
CA ILE A 150 -7.72 10.61 7.16
C ILE A 150 -6.90 10.96 8.41
N ARG A 151 -5.65 10.50 8.49
CA ARG A 151 -4.76 10.85 9.60
C ARG A 151 -4.49 12.36 9.62
N ASP A 152 -4.10 12.93 8.48
CA ASP A 152 -3.76 14.35 8.37
C ASP A 152 -5.01 15.23 8.65
N PHE A 153 -6.22 14.78 8.24
CA PHE A 153 -7.49 15.43 8.56
C PHE A 153 -7.73 15.51 10.07
N PHE A 154 -7.57 14.38 10.80
CA PHE A 154 -7.80 14.36 12.25
C PHE A 154 -6.71 15.07 13.05
N GLU A 155 -5.50 15.21 12.53
CA GLU A 155 -4.46 16.03 13.16
C GLU A 155 -4.86 17.51 13.21
N ASP A 156 -5.52 18.02 12.16
CA ASP A 156 -5.95 19.42 12.05
C ASP A 156 -7.36 19.67 12.61
N ASN A 157 -8.21 18.65 12.67
CA ASN A 157 -9.65 18.79 12.97
C ASN A 157 -10.06 17.88 14.14
N GLN A 158 -9.54 18.16 15.32
CA GLN A 158 -9.90 17.40 16.53
C GLN A 158 -11.40 17.56 16.84
N GLY A 159 -12.07 16.45 17.16
CA GLY A 159 -13.49 16.42 17.49
C GLY A 159 -14.46 16.26 16.31
N ARG A 160 -13.97 16.29 15.06
CA ARG A 160 -14.78 15.95 13.89
C ARG A 160 -14.97 14.43 13.73
N SER A 161 -16.01 14.05 13.00
CA SER A 161 -16.36 12.65 12.75
C SER A 161 -15.61 12.04 11.57
N LEU A 162 -15.59 10.69 11.50
CA LEU A 162 -15.05 9.98 10.35
C LEU A 162 -15.86 10.23 9.06
N ASP A 163 -17.18 10.42 9.18
CA ASP A 163 -18.05 10.69 8.03
C ASP A 163 -17.71 12.03 7.38
N GLU A 164 -17.42 13.06 8.18
CA GLU A 164 -16.93 14.36 7.68
C GLU A 164 -15.58 14.19 6.97
N ALA A 165 -14.64 13.45 7.56
CA ALA A 165 -13.34 13.16 6.91
C ALA A 165 -13.51 12.42 5.58
N ILE A 166 -14.44 11.46 5.50
CA ILE A 166 -14.78 10.74 4.27
C ILE A 166 -15.40 11.67 3.23
N THR A 167 -16.26 12.59 3.64
CA THR A 167 -16.86 13.58 2.74
C THR A 167 -15.80 14.48 2.12
N CYS A 168 -14.90 15.02 2.95
CA CYS A 168 -13.75 15.80 2.46
C CYS A 168 -12.83 14.99 1.55
N TRP A 169 -12.57 13.71 1.87
CA TRP A 169 -11.81 12.83 1.01
C TRP A 169 -12.48 12.58 -0.36
N LYS A 170 -13.80 12.39 -0.39
CA LYS A 170 -14.56 12.25 -1.64
C LYS A 170 -14.43 13.49 -2.51
N TYR A 171 -14.49 14.65 -1.92
CA TYR A 171 -14.25 15.92 -2.60
C TYR A 171 -12.79 16.01 -3.09
N LYS A 172 -11.80 15.81 -2.23
CA LYS A 172 -10.37 15.89 -2.59
C LYS A 172 -10.00 15.02 -3.79
N LYS A 173 -10.44 13.77 -3.80
CA LYS A 173 -10.13 12.85 -4.91
C LYS A 173 -10.82 13.18 -6.24
N SER A 174 -11.80 14.09 -6.25
CA SER A 174 -12.42 14.59 -7.48
C SER A 174 -11.63 15.75 -8.08
N LEU A 175 -10.73 16.35 -7.32
CA LEU A 175 -9.91 17.48 -7.78
C LEU A 175 -8.67 17.00 -8.53
N GLN A 176 -8.15 17.87 -9.38
CA GLN A 176 -6.84 17.68 -10.00
C GLN A 176 -5.72 17.99 -9.01
N GLY A 177 -4.66 17.20 -8.98
CA GLY A 177 -3.47 17.45 -8.18
C GLY A 177 -3.17 16.31 -7.19
N HIS A 178 -2.63 16.67 -6.02
CA HIS A 178 -2.26 15.69 -5.00
C HIS A 178 -3.44 15.31 -4.09
N ASN A 179 -3.35 14.14 -3.47
CA ASN A 179 -4.39 13.58 -2.59
C ASN A 179 -4.05 13.74 -1.09
N ARG A 180 -3.33 14.82 -0.71
CA ARG A 180 -3.05 15.17 0.69
C ARG A 180 -4.16 16.08 1.19
N TYR A 181 -4.45 15.96 2.50
CA TYR A 181 -5.42 16.84 3.14
C TYR A 181 -4.95 18.30 3.10
N GLU A 182 -5.88 19.19 2.86
CA GLU A 182 -5.74 20.66 2.96
C GLU A 182 -6.97 21.25 3.64
N LYS A 183 -6.79 22.34 4.37
CA LYS A 183 -7.90 23.02 5.05
C LYS A 183 -9.01 23.46 4.10
N SER A 184 -8.67 23.77 2.86
CA SER A 184 -9.65 24.09 1.81
C SER A 184 -10.63 22.95 1.50
N ASP A 185 -10.28 21.71 1.83
CA ASP A 185 -11.15 20.56 1.59
C ASP A 185 -12.41 20.56 2.48
N LEU A 186 -12.39 21.36 3.57
CA LEU A 186 -13.54 21.53 4.46
C LEU A 186 -14.76 22.18 3.78
N VAL A 187 -14.58 22.84 2.63
CA VAL A 187 -15.68 23.35 1.82
C VAL A 187 -16.68 22.27 1.41
N ALA A 188 -16.28 21.02 1.46
CA ALA A 188 -17.16 19.89 1.18
C ALA A 188 -18.20 19.62 2.30
N LEU A 189 -18.10 20.32 3.43
CA LEU A 189 -18.99 20.16 4.59
C LEU A 189 -20.01 21.30 4.70
N ASP A 190 -19.85 22.36 3.89
CA ASP A 190 -20.76 23.52 3.80
C ASP A 190 -21.89 23.20 2.80
#